data_964cb7684df72f066378554f16b80aa3
#
_entry.id   964cb7684df72f066378554f16b80aa3
#
_cell.length_a   1.000
_cell.length_b   1.000
_cell.length_c   1.000
_cell.angle_alpha   90.00
_cell.angle_beta   90.00
_cell.angle_gamma   90.00
#
_symmetry.space_group_name_H-M   'P 1'
#
loop_
_entity.id
_entity.type
_entity.pdbx_description
1 polymer ?
#
loop_
_entity_poly.entity_id
_entity_poly.type
_entity_poly.pdbx_seq_one_letter_code
_entity_poly.pdbx_strand_id
1 'polypeptide(L)'
;GRSPAQELTVPLTDLCPEPIAKRMTPHVVKAGETIDSIAGQYQLVPATLIGVNNQLSSGQITPGQTILIPPFNGRFVSVPAGATWQDLASAYGLRADILFEINGCTEKPSRAFIPGISWGGNAPSNVDNYTGLAQWPIQPPPKIALDYGWQNQAAGQDAFFHSGVDLLAPLDTPVMAAAAGEVILVSQEGAYGFLVIIDHGNGRQTRYAHLSRFAVGPGEKIPAGTVIGYVGSTGRPDIAPSHLHFEVRVQSPVGWAAQDPKLHLPRP
;
A
#
# COMPACT_ATOMS: atom_id res chain seq x y z
N GLY A 1 17.39 13.01 32.37
CA GLY A 1 17.37 13.61 31.08
C GLY A 1 17.13 12.51 30.05
N ARG A 2 15.93 12.47 29.46
CA ARG A 2 15.66 11.62 28.31
C ARG A 2 16.21 12.37 27.09
N SER A 3 17.08 11.72 26.29
CA SER A 3 17.48 12.20 24.97
C SER A 3 16.23 12.39 24.10
N PRO A 4 16.15 13.43 23.28
CA PRO A 4 15.07 13.57 22.33
C PRO A 4 15.19 12.41 21.31
N ALA A 5 14.10 11.65 21.15
CA ALA A 5 13.98 10.66 20.10
C ALA A 5 14.15 11.39 18.75
N GLN A 6 15.04 10.87 17.90
CA GLN A 6 15.15 11.34 16.52
C GLN A 6 13.81 11.07 15.84
N GLU A 7 13.07 12.14 15.55
CA GLU A 7 11.94 12.11 14.64
C GLU A 7 12.45 11.64 13.27
N LEU A 8 12.13 10.41 12.92
CA LEU A 8 12.21 9.96 11.53
C LEU A 8 11.01 10.59 10.81
N THR A 9 11.20 11.80 10.33
CA THR A 9 10.23 12.48 9.45
C THR A 9 10.28 11.82 8.07
N VAL A 10 9.46 10.77 7.90
CA VAL A 10 9.10 10.27 6.56
C VAL A 10 7.94 11.14 6.09
N PRO A 11 8.07 11.86 4.96
CA PRO A 11 6.97 12.67 4.44
C PRO A 11 5.77 11.77 4.13
N LEU A 12 4.60 12.14 4.62
CA LEU A 12 3.34 11.37 4.50
C LEU A 12 2.71 11.36 3.10
N THR A 13 3.28 12.07 2.13
CA THR A 13 3.03 11.83 0.71
C THR A 13 3.35 10.39 0.29
N ASP A 14 4.04 9.62 1.16
CA ASP A 14 4.62 8.31 0.86
C ASP A 14 3.84 7.12 1.43
N LEU A 15 2.62 7.33 1.92
CA LEU A 15 1.77 6.20 2.33
C LEU A 15 1.17 5.46 1.13
N CYS A 16 1.07 6.14 -0.02
CA CYS A 16 1.02 5.45 -1.30
C CYS A 16 2.44 5.09 -1.72
N PRO A 17 2.70 3.86 -2.14
CA PRO A 17 4.00 3.48 -2.66
C PRO A 17 4.40 4.43 -3.79
N GLU A 18 5.69 4.78 -3.88
CA GLU A 18 6.16 5.50 -5.08
C GLU A 18 5.72 4.74 -6.34
N PRO A 19 5.17 5.43 -7.33
CA PRO A 19 4.76 4.79 -8.57
C PRO A 19 5.96 4.09 -9.23
N ILE A 20 5.73 2.95 -9.85
CA ILE A 20 6.78 2.14 -10.49
C ILE A 20 7.67 2.98 -11.41
N ALA A 21 7.11 3.97 -12.08
CA ALA A 21 7.87 4.89 -12.94
C ALA A 21 9.04 5.59 -12.23
N LYS A 22 8.94 5.83 -10.92
CA LYS A 22 10.01 6.43 -10.10
C LYS A 22 10.93 5.40 -9.43
N ARG A 23 10.52 4.13 -9.39
CA ARG A 23 11.26 3.03 -8.75
C ARG A 23 12.14 2.26 -9.72
N MET A 24 12.31 2.73 -10.95
CA MET A 24 13.14 2.10 -11.95
C MET A 24 14.62 2.41 -11.73
N THR A 25 15.47 1.41 -11.87
CA THR A 25 16.93 1.55 -11.78
C THR A 25 17.52 1.80 -13.17
N PRO A 26 18.32 2.86 -13.39
CA PRO A 26 19.03 3.04 -14.65
C PRO A 26 20.14 2.00 -14.79
N HIS A 27 20.24 1.39 -15.97
CA HIS A 27 21.32 0.49 -16.37
C HIS A 27 21.98 1.03 -17.63
N VAL A 28 23.31 1.20 -17.61
CA VAL A 28 24.10 1.58 -18.77
C VAL A 28 24.56 0.32 -19.48
N VAL A 29 24.12 0.12 -20.70
CA VAL A 29 24.44 -1.07 -21.52
C VAL A 29 25.96 -1.14 -21.76
N LYS A 30 26.55 -2.28 -21.45
CA LYS A 30 27.97 -2.56 -21.67
C LYS A 30 28.20 -3.27 -23.00
N ALA A 31 29.44 -3.25 -23.48
CA ALA A 31 29.81 -3.98 -24.68
C ALA A 31 29.54 -5.50 -24.48
N GLY A 32 28.85 -6.10 -25.45
CA GLY A 32 28.50 -7.54 -25.44
C GLY A 32 27.25 -7.90 -24.67
N GLU A 33 26.60 -6.96 -23.98
CA GLU A 33 25.30 -7.20 -23.37
C GLU A 33 24.18 -7.29 -24.42
N THR A 34 23.19 -8.13 -24.13
CA THR A 34 21.96 -8.27 -24.90
C THR A 34 20.75 -8.00 -23.99
N ILE A 35 19.58 -7.75 -24.55
CA ILE A 35 18.33 -7.60 -23.77
C ILE A 35 18.12 -8.83 -22.89
N ASP A 36 18.37 -10.05 -23.41
CA ASP A 36 18.22 -11.31 -22.67
C ASP A 36 19.20 -11.39 -21.49
N SER A 37 20.48 -11.05 -21.72
CA SER A 37 21.48 -11.08 -20.65
C SER A 37 21.20 -10.07 -19.55
N ILE A 38 20.76 -8.87 -19.92
CA ILE A 38 20.38 -7.82 -18.93
C ILE A 38 19.11 -8.26 -18.19
N ALA A 39 18.09 -8.75 -18.89
CA ALA A 39 16.87 -9.26 -18.25
C ALA A 39 17.19 -10.36 -17.24
N GLY A 40 18.03 -11.33 -17.62
CA GLY A 40 18.48 -12.41 -16.74
C GLY A 40 19.23 -11.90 -15.50
N GLN A 41 20.09 -10.89 -15.64
CA GLN A 41 20.81 -10.26 -14.52
C GLN A 41 19.86 -9.70 -13.44
N TYR A 42 18.72 -9.15 -13.86
CA TYR A 42 17.71 -8.56 -12.98
C TYR A 42 16.52 -9.47 -12.68
N GLN A 43 16.58 -10.74 -13.07
CA GLN A 43 15.50 -11.73 -12.91
C GLN A 43 14.18 -11.31 -13.58
N LEU A 44 14.30 -10.62 -14.70
CA LEU A 44 13.17 -10.15 -15.51
C LEU A 44 13.08 -10.95 -16.82
N VAL A 45 11.91 -10.86 -17.47
CA VAL A 45 11.77 -11.36 -18.84
C VAL A 45 12.12 -10.23 -19.84
N PRO A 46 12.73 -10.56 -21.01
CA PRO A 46 13.11 -9.57 -22.02
C PRO A 46 11.97 -8.65 -22.44
N ALA A 47 10.75 -9.19 -22.56
CA ALA A 47 9.55 -8.42 -22.90
C ALA A 47 9.24 -7.28 -21.91
N THR A 48 9.63 -7.42 -20.64
CA THR A 48 9.48 -6.36 -19.65
C THR A 48 10.40 -5.18 -19.96
N LEU A 49 11.68 -5.45 -20.27
CA LEU A 49 12.62 -4.37 -20.62
C LEU A 49 12.17 -3.62 -21.88
N ILE A 50 11.67 -4.34 -22.89
CA ILE A 50 11.11 -3.74 -24.11
C ILE A 50 9.86 -2.92 -23.77
N GLY A 51 8.98 -3.45 -22.94
CA GLY A 51 7.69 -2.83 -22.58
C GLY A 51 7.80 -1.57 -21.73
N VAL A 52 8.92 -1.37 -21.00
CA VAL A 52 9.13 -0.15 -20.19
C VAL A 52 10.05 0.86 -20.89
N ASN A 53 10.84 0.43 -21.88
CA ASN A 53 11.80 1.25 -22.63
C ASN A 53 11.37 1.37 -24.09
N ASN A 54 10.61 2.38 -24.45
CA ASN A 54 10.07 2.55 -25.81
C ASN A 54 11.16 2.56 -26.90
N GLN A 55 12.40 3.00 -26.57
CA GLN A 55 13.53 2.98 -27.48
C GLN A 55 14.02 1.56 -27.81
N LEU A 56 13.57 0.54 -27.10
CA LEU A 56 13.90 -0.86 -27.36
C LEU A 56 12.89 -1.58 -28.27
N SER A 57 11.93 -0.88 -28.84
CA SER A 57 10.89 -1.47 -29.70
C SER A 57 11.46 -2.22 -30.92
N SER A 58 12.65 -1.87 -31.38
CA SER A 58 13.39 -2.58 -32.45
C SER A 58 14.11 -3.84 -31.95
N GLY A 59 14.15 -4.09 -30.63
CA GLY A 59 14.95 -5.17 -30.05
C GLY A 59 16.45 -4.95 -30.04
N GLN A 60 16.93 -3.78 -30.45
CA GLN A 60 18.36 -3.46 -30.52
C GLN A 60 18.77 -2.56 -29.34
N ILE A 61 19.95 -2.85 -28.78
CA ILE A 61 20.63 -2.05 -27.77
C ILE A 61 22.05 -1.70 -28.23
N THR A 62 22.56 -0.58 -27.76
CA THR A 62 23.92 -0.14 -28.07
C THR A 62 24.71 0.11 -26.78
N PRO A 63 26.03 -0.22 -26.75
CA PRO A 63 26.88 0.11 -25.61
C PRO A 63 26.82 1.61 -25.29
N GLY A 64 26.72 1.97 -24.01
CA GLY A 64 26.54 3.33 -23.52
C GLY A 64 25.10 3.83 -23.46
N GLN A 65 24.15 3.13 -24.05
CA GLN A 65 22.72 3.44 -23.91
C GLN A 65 22.27 3.20 -22.49
N THR A 66 21.48 4.13 -21.93
CA THR A 66 20.82 3.93 -20.64
C THR A 66 19.42 3.40 -20.84
N ILE A 67 19.10 2.29 -20.17
CA ILE A 67 17.76 1.69 -20.12
C ILE A 67 17.27 1.66 -18.69
N LEU A 68 15.95 1.66 -18.51
CA LEU A 68 15.29 1.62 -17.20
C LEU A 68 14.92 0.18 -16.86
N ILE A 69 15.27 -0.24 -15.67
CA ILE A 69 15.00 -1.58 -15.12
C ILE A 69 13.91 -1.47 -14.07
N PRO A 70 12.71 -2.02 -14.29
CA PRO A 70 11.67 -2.04 -13.28
C PRO A 70 11.99 -3.09 -12.19
N PRO A 71 11.43 -2.94 -10.97
CA PRO A 71 11.70 -3.86 -9.86
C PRO A 71 11.08 -5.26 -10.05
N PHE A 72 10.17 -5.44 -11.00
CA PHE A 72 9.52 -6.72 -11.32
C PHE A 72 8.93 -6.70 -12.74
N ASN A 73 8.53 -7.87 -13.22
CA ASN A 73 7.96 -8.02 -14.56
C ASN A 73 6.65 -7.24 -14.73
N GLY A 74 6.50 -6.62 -15.90
CA GLY A 74 5.30 -5.86 -16.26
C GLY A 74 5.53 -4.95 -17.46
N ARG A 75 4.53 -4.15 -17.79
CA ARG A 75 4.60 -3.19 -18.90
C ARG A 75 3.73 -1.97 -18.63
N PHE A 76 4.07 -0.86 -19.24
CA PHE A 76 3.17 0.29 -19.29
C PHE A 76 2.12 0.12 -20.40
N VAL A 77 0.90 0.52 -20.07
CA VAL A 77 -0.21 0.63 -21.04
C VAL A 77 -0.81 2.02 -20.99
N SER A 78 -1.32 2.49 -22.12
CA SER A 78 -2.16 3.70 -22.16
C SER A 78 -3.51 3.38 -21.55
N VAL A 79 -4.02 4.27 -20.71
CA VAL A 79 -5.33 4.13 -20.09
C VAL A 79 -6.34 4.87 -20.94
N PRO A 80 -7.39 4.19 -21.44
CA PRO A 80 -8.45 4.85 -22.21
C PRO A 80 -9.13 5.96 -21.38
N ALA A 81 -9.53 7.04 -22.02
CA ALA A 81 -10.25 8.11 -21.35
C ALA A 81 -11.55 7.57 -20.70
N GLY A 82 -11.73 7.86 -19.41
CA GLY A 82 -12.87 7.40 -18.64
C GLY A 82 -12.77 5.97 -18.11
N ALA A 83 -11.71 5.21 -18.42
CA ALA A 83 -11.49 3.90 -17.83
C ALA A 83 -11.09 4.01 -16.35
N THR A 84 -11.66 3.14 -15.56
CA THR A 84 -11.41 3.00 -14.12
C THR A 84 -10.33 1.96 -13.83
N TRP A 85 -9.83 1.92 -12.60
CA TRP A 85 -8.93 0.86 -12.16
C TRP A 85 -9.60 -0.53 -12.17
N GLN A 86 -10.93 -0.60 -11.99
CA GLN A 86 -11.69 -1.84 -12.13
C GLN A 86 -11.73 -2.33 -13.57
N ASP A 87 -11.89 -1.42 -14.53
CA ASP A 87 -11.89 -1.80 -15.94
C ASP A 87 -10.53 -2.38 -16.35
N LEU A 88 -9.45 -1.72 -15.91
CA LEU A 88 -8.08 -2.23 -16.13
C LEU A 88 -7.85 -3.57 -15.42
N ALA A 89 -8.26 -3.69 -14.17
CA ALA A 89 -8.13 -4.92 -13.40
C ALA A 89 -8.86 -6.09 -14.08
N SER A 90 -10.09 -5.86 -14.53
CA SER A 90 -10.89 -6.85 -15.26
C SER A 90 -10.24 -7.25 -16.58
N ALA A 91 -9.72 -6.28 -17.34
CA ALA A 91 -9.08 -6.52 -18.64
C ALA A 91 -7.79 -7.36 -18.52
N TYR A 92 -7.07 -7.27 -17.39
CA TYR A 92 -5.80 -7.97 -17.18
C TYR A 92 -5.87 -9.10 -16.15
N GLY A 93 -7.04 -9.40 -15.60
CA GLY A 93 -7.22 -10.45 -14.59
C GLY A 93 -6.49 -10.14 -13.28
N LEU A 94 -6.47 -8.88 -12.86
CA LEU A 94 -5.74 -8.37 -11.71
C LEU A 94 -6.68 -7.77 -10.67
N ARG A 95 -6.13 -7.43 -9.51
CA ARG A 95 -6.84 -6.69 -8.46
C ARG A 95 -6.71 -5.19 -8.70
N ALA A 96 -7.81 -4.46 -8.64
CA ALA A 96 -7.85 -3.02 -8.90
C ALA A 96 -7.09 -2.20 -7.84
N ASP A 97 -7.19 -2.59 -6.57
CA ASP A 97 -6.47 -1.98 -5.45
C ASP A 97 -4.95 -2.06 -5.64
N ILE A 98 -4.44 -3.22 -6.04
CA ILE A 98 -3.01 -3.39 -6.32
C ILE A 98 -2.56 -2.54 -7.49
N LEU A 99 -3.34 -2.52 -8.59
CA LEU A 99 -3.03 -1.65 -9.71
C LEU A 99 -2.99 -0.17 -9.32
N PHE A 100 -3.93 0.29 -8.51
CA PHE A 100 -3.99 1.63 -7.99
C PHE A 100 -2.74 1.99 -7.18
N GLU A 101 -2.38 1.14 -6.20
CA GLU A 101 -1.24 1.38 -5.31
C GLU A 101 0.10 1.37 -6.04
N ILE A 102 0.38 0.38 -6.89
CA ILE A 102 1.68 0.31 -7.61
C ILE A 102 1.88 1.46 -8.60
N ASN A 103 0.80 2.11 -9.00
CA ASN A 103 0.82 3.30 -9.83
C ASN A 103 0.77 4.61 -9.03
N GLY A 104 1.04 4.55 -7.71
CA GLY A 104 1.17 5.71 -6.85
C GLY A 104 -0.15 6.36 -6.48
N CYS A 105 -1.22 5.57 -6.37
CA CYS A 105 -2.58 6.00 -6.00
C CYS A 105 -3.11 7.16 -6.86
N THR A 106 -2.78 7.16 -8.14
CA THR A 106 -3.25 8.17 -9.08
C THR A 106 -4.70 7.91 -9.46
N GLU A 107 -5.60 8.83 -9.18
CA GLU A 107 -7.05 8.65 -9.43
C GLU A 107 -7.37 8.49 -10.93
N LYS A 108 -6.74 9.29 -11.78
CA LYS A 108 -6.98 9.31 -13.24
C LYS A 108 -5.65 9.21 -14.00
N PRO A 109 -5.07 8.02 -14.12
CA PRO A 109 -3.84 7.89 -14.88
C PRO A 109 -4.10 7.91 -16.37
N SER A 110 -3.25 8.58 -17.14
CA SER A 110 -3.21 8.45 -18.62
C SER A 110 -2.40 7.23 -19.06
N ARG A 111 -1.58 6.71 -18.17
CA ARG A 111 -0.69 5.56 -18.37
C ARG A 111 -0.58 4.78 -17.07
N ALA A 112 -0.68 3.45 -17.14
CA ALA A 112 -0.59 2.58 -15.99
C ALA A 112 0.46 1.49 -16.22
N PHE A 113 1.20 1.13 -15.17
CA PHE A 113 2.03 -0.06 -15.15
C PHE A 113 1.16 -1.27 -14.80
N ILE A 114 1.18 -2.28 -15.66
CA ILE A 114 0.47 -3.54 -15.47
C ILE A 114 1.51 -4.61 -15.12
N PRO A 115 1.49 -5.18 -13.91
CA PRO A 115 2.43 -6.23 -13.53
C PRO A 115 2.15 -7.51 -14.30
N GLY A 116 3.22 -8.18 -14.72
CA GLY A 116 3.15 -9.47 -15.42
C GLY A 116 2.93 -10.67 -14.48
N ILE A 117 2.52 -10.42 -13.23
CA ILE A 117 2.29 -11.44 -12.22
C ILE A 117 0.78 -11.67 -12.10
N SER A 118 0.36 -12.93 -12.23
CA SER A 118 -1.02 -13.33 -11.93
C SER A 118 -1.24 -13.30 -10.41
N TRP A 119 -2.05 -12.36 -9.93
CA TRP A 119 -2.43 -12.25 -8.52
C TRP A 119 -3.53 -13.23 -8.11
N GLY A 120 -3.99 -14.06 -9.02
CA GLY A 120 -5.01 -15.08 -8.76
C GLY A 120 -4.46 -16.44 -8.30
N GLY A 121 -3.15 -16.59 -8.21
CA GLY A 121 -2.51 -17.83 -7.80
C GLY A 121 -1.64 -17.62 -6.56
N ASN A 122 -2.09 -18.12 -5.43
CA ASN A 122 -1.35 -18.31 -4.19
C ASN A 122 -0.61 -17.06 -3.69
N ALA A 123 -1.19 -16.39 -2.70
CA ALA A 123 -0.39 -15.72 -1.69
C ALA A 123 0.78 -16.65 -1.32
N PRO A 124 2.01 -16.13 -1.09
CA PRO A 124 3.14 -16.99 -0.75
C PRO A 124 2.69 -17.94 0.35
N SER A 125 2.82 -19.22 0.09
CA SER A 125 2.40 -20.33 0.96
C SER A 125 3.32 -20.50 2.18
N ASN A 126 3.81 -19.43 2.75
CA ASN A 126 4.18 -19.39 4.16
C ASN A 126 2.90 -19.07 4.93
N VAL A 127 2.02 -20.05 4.96
CA VAL A 127 0.95 -20.12 5.93
C VAL A 127 1.58 -20.59 7.24
N ASP A 128 2.45 -19.75 7.81
CA ASP A 128 2.66 -19.79 9.24
C ASP A 128 1.27 -19.66 9.85
N ASN A 129 0.91 -20.50 10.79
CA ASN A 129 -0.34 -20.62 11.52
C ASN A 129 -1.08 -19.27 11.82
N TYR A 130 -1.25 -18.43 10.78
CA TYR A 130 -1.91 -17.15 10.90
C TYR A 130 -3.40 -17.36 11.05
N THR A 131 -3.91 -17.10 12.24
CA THR A 131 -5.32 -17.23 12.60
C THR A 131 -6.09 -15.91 12.50
N GLY A 132 -5.48 -14.83 11.99
CA GLY A 132 -6.02 -13.49 11.97
C GLY A 132 -5.38 -12.58 13.02
N LEU A 133 -5.92 -11.37 13.16
CA LEU A 133 -5.58 -10.43 14.22
C LEU A 133 -6.19 -10.91 15.55
N ALA A 134 -5.54 -10.58 16.66
CA ALA A 134 -5.95 -11.06 17.97
C ALA A 134 -7.26 -10.42 18.46
N GLN A 135 -7.54 -9.18 18.03
CA GLN A 135 -8.72 -8.43 18.48
C GLN A 135 -9.06 -7.26 17.55
N TRP A 136 -10.21 -6.68 17.76
CA TRP A 136 -10.60 -5.39 17.19
C TRP A 136 -9.80 -4.26 17.82
N PRO A 137 -9.43 -3.23 17.04
CA PRO A 137 -8.67 -2.07 17.57
C PRO A 137 -9.49 -1.17 18.50
N ILE A 138 -10.81 -1.33 18.52
CA ILE A 138 -11.74 -0.67 19.44
C ILE A 138 -12.63 -1.75 20.06
N GLN A 139 -12.89 -1.66 21.38
CA GLN A 139 -13.71 -2.61 22.12
C GLN A 139 -14.85 -1.88 22.86
N PRO A 140 -16.10 -2.40 22.80
CA PRO A 140 -16.54 -3.51 21.93
C PRO A 140 -16.43 -3.15 20.46
N PRO A 141 -16.50 -4.14 19.53
CA PRO A 141 -16.41 -3.87 18.09
C PRO A 141 -17.41 -2.81 17.65
N PRO A 142 -16.95 -1.71 17.02
CA PRO A 142 -17.82 -0.61 16.65
C PRO A 142 -18.51 -0.87 15.29
N LYS A 143 -19.47 0.00 14.97
CA LYS A 143 -20.08 -0.01 13.63
C LYS A 143 -19.05 0.44 12.59
N ILE A 144 -18.96 -0.30 11.49
CA ILE A 144 -18.22 0.13 10.29
C ILE A 144 -19.11 1.15 9.55
N ALA A 145 -18.60 2.35 9.35
CA ALA A 145 -19.26 3.42 8.62
C ALA A 145 -18.88 3.44 7.14
N LEU A 146 -17.62 3.12 6.83
CA LEU A 146 -17.11 3.01 5.47
C LEU A 146 -16.32 1.71 5.35
N ASP A 147 -16.67 0.91 4.35
CA ASP A 147 -16.05 -0.38 4.09
C ASP A 147 -14.78 -0.24 3.25
N TYR A 148 -13.94 -1.27 3.31
CA TYR A 148 -12.80 -1.44 2.41
C TYR A 148 -13.27 -1.60 0.97
N GLY A 149 -12.49 -1.05 0.04
CA GLY A 149 -12.67 -1.22 -1.39
C GLY A 149 -13.23 0.02 -2.09
N TRP A 150 -13.75 -0.17 -3.28
CA TRP A 150 -14.25 0.92 -4.09
C TRP A 150 -15.56 1.48 -3.56
N GLN A 151 -15.57 2.79 -3.34
CA GLN A 151 -16.72 3.54 -2.88
C GLN A 151 -17.32 4.33 -4.04
N ASN A 152 -18.61 4.12 -4.30
CA ASN A 152 -19.35 4.94 -5.28
C ASN A 152 -19.78 6.23 -4.59
N GLN A 153 -19.39 7.35 -5.17
CA GLN A 153 -19.87 8.66 -4.73
C GLN A 153 -21.21 9.02 -5.42
N ALA A 154 -21.83 10.11 -4.95
CA ALA A 154 -23.06 10.62 -5.56
C ALA A 154 -22.88 10.91 -7.06
N ALA A 155 -23.96 10.90 -7.82
CA ALA A 155 -23.95 11.10 -9.27
C ALA A 155 -23.11 12.31 -9.69
N GLY A 156 -22.08 12.07 -10.51
CA GLY A 156 -21.16 13.10 -11.03
C GLY A 156 -19.82 13.20 -10.28
N GLN A 157 -19.58 12.39 -9.24
CA GLN A 157 -18.30 12.28 -8.59
C GLN A 157 -17.64 10.94 -8.92
N ASP A 158 -16.32 10.92 -9.02
CA ASP A 158 -15.57 9.69 -9.31
C ASP A 158 -15.57 8.75 -8.10
N ALA A 159 -15.60 7.45 -8.37
CA ALA A 159 -15.38 6.44 -7.36
C ALA A 159 -13.95 6.56 -6.79
N PHE A 160 -13.79 6.41 -5.48
CA PHE A 160 -12.48 6.36 -4.84
C PHE A 160 -12.24 5.01 -4.16
N PHE A 161 -10.98 4.66 -3.99
CA PHE A 161 -10.60 3.44 -3.31
C PHE A 161 -10.32 3.71 -1.83
N HIS A 162 -11.08 3.06 -0.93
CA HIS A 162 -10.89 3.11 0.51
C HIS A 162 -10.00 1.94 0.96
N SER A 163 -8.80 2.25 1.45
CA SER A 163 -7.76 1.24 1.74
C SER A 163 -7.93 0.51 3.08
N GLY A 164 -8.94 0.87 3.86
CA GLY A 164 -9.22 0.32 5.18
C GLY A 164 -10.69 0.18 5.49
N VAL A 165 -11.02 0.23 6.76
CA VAL A 165 -12.38 0.38 7.27
C VAL A 165 -12.44 1.54 8.24
N ASP A 166 -13.52 2.32 8.20
CA ASP A 166 -13.76 3.41 9.15
C ASP A 166 -14.67 2.93 10.28
N LEU A 167 -14.12 2.89 11.46
CA LEU A 167 -14.73 2.38 12.67
C LEU A 167 -15.29 3.56 13.51
N LEU A 168 -16.62 3.71 13.57
CA LEU A 168 -17.25 4.79 14.32
C LEU A 168 -16.99 4.65 15.82
N ALA A 169 -16.46 5.71 16.40
CA ALA A 169 -16.33 5.81 17.84
C ALA A 169 -16.29 7.28 18.29
N PRO A 170 -16.70 7.60 19.52
CA PRO A 170 -16.56 8.93 20.08
C PRO A 170 -15.09 9.38 20.10
N LEU A 171 -14.89 10.70 20.06
CA LEU A 171 -13.57 11.30 20.29
C LEU A 171 -12.96 10.75 21.59
N ASP A 172 -11.64 10.58 21.58
CA ASP A 172 -10.85 10.08 22.70
C ASP A 172 -11.17 8.64 23.17
N THR A 173 -11.94 7.88 22.39
CA THR A 173 -12.07 6.43 22.62
C THR A 173 -10.69 5.78 22.50
N PRO A 174 -10.24 4.95 23.44
CA PRO A 174 -8.95 4.25 23.35
C PRO A 174 -8.87 3.37 22.11
N VAL A 175 -7.76 3.47 21.38
CA VAL A 175 -7.42 2.62 20.23
C VAL A 175 -6.33 1.67 20.66
N MET A 176 -6.51 0.38 20.43
CA MET A 176 -5.62 -0.70 20.85
C MET A 176 -4.94 -1.37 19.67
N ALA A 177 -3.72 -1.86 19.90
CA ALA A 177 -3.02 -2.71 18.95
C ALA A 177 -3.83 -3.98 18.67
N ALA A 178 -4.20 -4.22 17.42
CA ALA A 178 -4.99 -5.38 17.00
C ALA A 178 -4.22 -6.71 17.10
N ALA A 179 -2.89 -6.67 17.11
CA ALA A 179 -1.99 -7.78 17.34
C ALA A 179 -0.68 -7.29 17.98
N ALA A 180 0.13 -8.20 18.53
CA ALA A 180 1.47 -7.87 19.01
C ALA A 180 2.37 -7.45 17.84
N GLY A 181 3.31 -6.54 18.08
CA GLY A 181 4.23 -6.07 17.05
C GLY A 181 5.16 -4.96 17.52
N GLU A 182 5.86 -4.36 16.57
CA GLU A 182 6.74 -3.21 16.79
C GLU A 182 6.13 -1.97 16.14
N VAL A 183 6.07 -0.86 16.85
CA VAL A 183 5.64 0.44 16.33
C VAL A 183 6.74 0.97 15.42
N ILE A 184 6.52 0.94 14.12
CA ILE A 184 7.53 1.36 13.14
C ILE A 184 7.38 2.81 12.69
N LEU A 185 6.19 3.41 12.90
CA LEU A 185 5.93 4.81 12.58
C LEU A 185 4.92 5.41 13.54
N VAL A 186 5.19 6.64 13.97
CA VAL A 186 4.24 7.57 14.60
C VAL A 186 4.38 8.91 13.89
N SER A 187 3.31 9.43 13.30
CA SER A 187 3.36 10.64 12.46
C SER A 187 2.13 11.53 12.68
N GLN A 188 2.29 12.84 12.43
CA GLN A 188 1.26 13.86 12.65
C GLN A 188 0.87 14.62 11.37
N GLU A 189 1.22 14.10 10.19
CA GLU A 189 1.10 14.84 8.93
C GLU A 189 0.22 14.13 7.89
N GLY A 190 -0.17 14.85 6.83
CA GLY A 190 -0.82 14.31 5.64
C GLY A 190 -2.31 13.98 5.81
N ALA A 191 -2.83 13.19 4.89
CA ALA A 191 -4.25 12.83 4.83
C ALA A 191 -4.67 11.98 6.04
N TYR A 192 -3.81 11.07 6.51
CA TYR A 192 -4.06 10.22 7.67
C TYR A 192 -4.06 10.97 9.01
N GLY A 193 -3.56 12.22 9.05
CA GLY A 193 -3.43 12.98 10.29
C GLY A 193 -2.50 12.28 11.29
N PHE A 194 -2.95 12.08 12.51
CA PHE A 194 -2.19 11.32 13.50
C PHE A 194 -2.28 9.83 13.20
N LEU A 195 -1.15 9.24 12.89
CA LEU A 195 -1.01 7.87 12.40
C LEU A 195 -0.03 7.06 13.23
N VAL A 196 -0.41 5.84 13.56
CA VAL A 196 0.47 4.79 14.09
C VAL A 196 0.51 3.63 13.10
N ILE A 197 1.71 3.12 12.81
CA ILE A 197 1.90 1.88 12.03
C ILE A 197 2.61 0.86 12.91
N ILE A 198 2.06 -0.36 12.95
CA ILE A 198 2.63 -1.48 13.68
C ILE A 198 3.01 -2.57 12.68
N ASP A 199 4.26 -3.03 12.76
CA ASP A 199 4.74 -4.22 12.05
C ASP A 199 4.56 -5.44 12.95
N HIS A 200 3.82 -6.42 12.45
CA HIS A 200 3.55 -7.68 13.16
C HIS A 200 4.51 -8.80 12.77
N GLY A 201 5.51 -8.50 11.94
CA GLY A 201 6.36 -9.52 11.32
C GLY A 201 5.64 -10.30 10.21
N ASN A 202 6.35 -11.22 9.58
CA ASN A 202 5.84 -12.08 8.50
C ASN A 202 5.14 -11.30 7.36
N GLY A 203 5.62 -10.08 7.07
CA GLY A 203 5.08 -9.23 6.02
C GLY A 203 3.67 -8.72 6.28
N ARG A 204 3.31 -8.41 7.54
CA ARG A 204 2.01 -7.83 7.92
C ARG A 204 2.18 -6.55 8.71
N GLN A 205 1.38 -5.55 8.38
CA GLN A 205 1.29 -4.27 9.08
C GLN A 205 -0.16 -3.90 9.34
N THR A 206 -0.40 -3.15 10.41
CA THR A 206 -1.66 -2.43 10.62
C THR A 206 -1.40 -0.94 10.75
N ARG A 207 -2.37 -0.14 10.28
CA ARG A 207 -2.35 1.32 10.34
C ARG A 207 -3.56 1.84 11.06
N TYR A 208 -3.35 2.83 11.91
CA TYR A 208 -4.35 3.45 12.77
C TYR A 208 -4.29 4.95 12.57
N ALA A 209 -5.28 5.52 11.90
CA ALA A 209 -5.25 6.91 11.46
C ALA A 209 -6.37 7.76 12.07
N HIS A 210 -6.30 9.06 11.81
CA HIS A 210 -7.19 10.10 12.33
C HIS A 210 -7.21 10.20 13.86
N LEU A 211 -6.14 9.73 14.53
CA LEU A 211 -6.05 9.76 15.99
C LEU A 211 -6.06 11.20 16.52
N SER A 212 -6.50 11.40 17.78
CA SER A 212 -6.41 12.69 18.50
C SER A 212 -5.07 12.87 19.19
N ARG A 213 -4.46 11.78 19.66
CA ARG A 213 -3.14 11.74 20.31
C ARG A 213 -2.57 10.33 20.31
N PHE A 214 -1.27 10.24 20.49
CA PHE A 214 -0.54 8.98 20.62
C PHE A 214 -0.40 8.56 22.08
N ALA A 215 -0.27 7.24 22.30
CA ALA A 215 0.08 6.63 23.58
C ALA A 215 1.36 5.79 23.50
N VAL A 216 1.98 5.68 22.32
CA VAL A 216 3.20 4.92 22.04
C VAL A 216 4.16 5.76 21.20
N GLY A 217 5.43 5.33 21.16
CA GLY A 217 6.47 5.91 20.33
C GLY A 217 7.08 4.91 19.35
N PRO A 218 7.83 5.39 18.33
CA PRO A 218 8.51 4.52 17.38
C PRO A 218 9.53 3.58 18.07
N GLY A 219 9.65 2.35 17.59
CA GLY A 219 10.55 1.31 18.11
C GLY A 219 10.01 0.56 19.32
N GLU A 220 8.84 0.90 19.84
CA GLU A 220 8.23 0.17 20.95
C GLU A 220 7.69 -1.19 20.49
N LYS A 221 8.08 -2.26 21.20
CA LYS A 221 7.49 -3.60 21.02
C LYS A 221 6.33 -3.75 22.00
N ILE A 222 5.15 -3.97 21.45
CA ILE A 222 3.91 -3.96 22.23
C ILE A 222 3.12 -5.26 22.03
N PRO A 223 2.47 -5.77 23.09
CA PRO A 223 1.50 -6.87 22.98
C PRO A 223 0.20 -6.38 22.32
N ALA A 224 -0.60 -7.32 21.80
CA ALA A 224 -1.98 -7.06 21.43
C ALA A 224 -2.75 -6.44 22.63
N GLY A 225 -3.67 -5.52 22.34
CA GLY A 225 -4.47 -4.85 23.38
C GLY A 225 -3.79 -3.65 24.06
N THR A 226 -2.54 -3.37 23.77
CA THR A 226 -1.89 -2.12 24.23
C THR A 226 -2.59 -0.92 23.63
N VAL A 227 -2.95 0.07 24.46
CA VAL A 227 -3.48 1.36 23.97
C VAL A 227 -2.37 2.10 23.23
N ILE A 228 -2.58 2.40 21.96
CA ILE A 228 -1.61 3.03 21.06
C ILE A 228 -1.94 4.49 20.76
N GLY A 229 -3.16 4.90 21.02
CA GLY A 229 -3.67 6.23 20.78
C GLY A 229 -5.15 6.33 21.08
N TYR A 230 -5.77 7.37 20.59
CA TYR A 230 -7.17 7.67 20.86
C TYR A 230 -7.87 8.17 19.59
N VAL A 231 -9.13 7.82 19.41
CA VAL A 231 -9.94 8.25 18.25
C VAL A 231 -9.99 9.76 18.16
N GLY A 232 -9.83 10.26 16.95
CA GLY A 232 -9.86 11.69 16.63
C GLY A 232 -10.61 11.98 15.34
N SER A 233 -10.17 13.05 14.69
CA SER A 233 -10.62 13.51 13.36
C SER A 233 -9.52 14.31 12.67
N THR A 234 -8.27 13.98 12.94
CA THR A 234 -7.12 14.70 12.39
C THR A 234 -6.86 14.32 10.94
N GLY A 235 -6.15 15.14 10.18
CA GLY A 235 -5.88 14.91 8.77
C GLY A 235 -7.07 15.29 7.86
N ARG A 236 -7.37 14.41 6.91
CA ARG A 236 -8.50 14.55 5.97
C ARG A 236 -9.37 13.29 6.04
N PRO A 237 -10.21 13.15 7.06
CA PRO A 237 -11.05 11.98 7.22
C PRO A 237 -12.08 11.87 6.09
N ASP A 238 -12.37 10.66 5.64
CA ASP A 238 -13.29 10.36 4.54
C ASP A 238 -14.76 10.58 4.91
N ILE A 239 -15.07 10.55 6.22
CA ILE A 239 -16.40 10.79 6.76
C ILE A 239 -16.39 11.85 7.87
N ALA A 240 -17.49 12.58 8.03
CA ALA A 240 -17.59 13.66 9.01
C ALA A 240 -17.59 13.22 10.49
N PRO A 241 -18.27 12.11 10.92
CA PRO A 241 -18.19 11.68 12.31
C PRO A 241 -16.79 11.24 12.71
N SER A 242 -16.44 11.40 14.01
CA SER A 242 -15.19 10.85 14.54
C SER A 242 -15.14 9.34 14.37
N HIS A 243 -14.01 8.84 13.92
CA HIS A 243 -13.79 7.42 13.61
C HIS A 243 -12.31 7.08 13.67
N LEU A 244 -12.03 5.81 13.74
CA LEU A 244 -10.71 5.26 13.46
C LEU A 244 -10.68 4.74 12.02
N HIS A 245 -9.80 5.26 11.17
CA HIS A 245 -9.45 4.60 9.92
C HIS A 245 -8.44 3.50 10.22
N PHE A 246 -8.80 2.26 9.91
CA PHE A 246 -8.01 1.07 10.21
C PHE A 246 -7.67 0.28 8.95
N GLU A 247 -6.37 0.03 8.70
CA GLU A 247 -5.90 -0.77 7.57
C GLU A 247 -5.15 -2.02 8.01
N VAL A 248 -5.25 -3.06 7.20
CA VAL A 248 -4.35 -4.22 7.21
C VAL A 248 -3.58 -4.24 5.91
N ARG A 249 -2.25 -4.34 5.99
CA ARG A 249 -1.39 -4.41 4.82
C ARG A 249 -0.53 -5.66 4.84
N VAL A 250 -0.32 -6.23 3.67
CA VAL A 250 0.51 -7.42 3.48
C VAL A 250 1.62 -7.09 2.49
N GLN A 251 2.84 -7.51 2.83
CA GLN A 251 3.98 -7.38 1.94
C GLN A 251 3.80 -8.29 0.73
N SER A 252 3.97 -7.71 -0.45
CA SER A 252 3.89 -8.41 -1.72
C SER A 252 5.15 -8.10 -2.55
N PRO A 253 5.40 -8.83 -3.66
CA PRO A 253 6.51 -8.51 -4.56
C PRO A 253 6.50 -7.08 -5.10
N VAL A 254 5.34 -6.40 -5.06
CA VAL A 254 5.17 -5.02 -5.54
C VAL A 254 5.17 -3.99 -4.41
N GLY A 255 5.35 -4.41 -3.19
CA GLY A 255 5.33 -3.57 -1.99
C GLY A 255 4.19 -3.91 -1.03
N TRP A 256 3.89 -3.02 -0.10
CA TRP A 256 2.80 -3.18 0.87
C TRP A 256 1.45 -2.92 0.19
N ALA A 257 0.58 -3.94 0.15
CA ALA A 257 -0.76 -3.86 -0.42
C ALA A 257 -1.83 -3.92 0.68
N ALA A 258 -2.83 -3.06 0.60
CA ALA A 258 -3.98 -3.08 1.49
C ALA A 258 -4.83 -4.33 1.26
N GLN A 259 -5.39 -4.88 2.33
CA GLN A 259 -6.35 -5.97 2.29
C GLN A 259 -7.59 -5.60 3.09
N ASP A 260 -8.73 -6.22 2.78
CA ASP A 260 -9.96 -6.00 3.55
C ASP A 260 -9.74 -6.40 5.03
N PRO A 261 -9.75 -5.45 5.97
CA PRO A 261 -9.51 -5.75 7.39
C PRO A 261 -10.47 -6.77 7.98
N LYS A 262 -11.69 -6.89 7.44
CA LYS A 262 -12.70 -7.86 7.91
C LYS A 262 -12.25 -9.32 7.72
N LEU A 263 -11.33 -9.58 6.79
CA LEU A 263 -10.75 -10.92 6.59
C LEU A 263 -9.76 -11.31 7.70
N HIS A 264 -9.27 -10.32 8.45
CA HIS A 264 -8.22 -10.47 9.46
C HIS A 264 -8.74 -10.31 10.88
N LEU A 265 -9.81 -9.54 11.07
CA LEU A 265 -10.41 -9.29 12.38
C LEU A 265 -11.19 -10.51 12.88
N PRO A 266 -11.18 -10.81 14.20
CA PRO A 266 -12.01 -11.86 14.74
C PRO A 266 -13.48 -11.56 14.49
N ARG A 267 -14.29 -12.61 14.31
CA ARG A 267 -15.74 -12.45 14.16
C ARG A 267 -16.30 -11.82 15.44
N PRO A 268 -17.21 -10.84 15.30
CA PRO A 268 -17.81 -10.17 16.44
C PRO A 268 -18.57 -11.12 17.36
#